data_21fdf713c25514cbe6c87cc5e0c0fb65
#
_entry.id   21fdf713c25514cbe6c87cc5e0c0fb65
#
_cell.length_a   1.000
_cell.length_b   1.000
_cell.length_c   1.000
_cell.angle_alpha   90.00
_cell.angle_beta   90.00
_cell.angle_gamma   90.00
#
_symmetry.space_group_name_H-M   'P 1'
#
loop_
_entity.id
_entity.type
_entity.pdbx_description
1 polymer ?
#
loop_
_entity_poly.entity_id
_entity_poly.type
_entity_poly.pdbx_seq_one_letter_code
_entity_poly.pdbx_strand_id
1 'polypeptide(L)'
;LNEENWDKLNIGFEKAEIALNEYLAFNILKKWQYRKSVTYFLRTQKDYNDVFQLSKFSKGKDVDWKPFMFDLLGFDGNLLNEKYETDTKISEQKSFINSLKNKFAVNTDEVDKIKGAIDLKTAEQKELEEQIDNFNFYQQERKLNKELVEEVETKIAELNSAEYNLEFDLEKTRQSFSQNVSFDIDQLKSIYAEAEIFFPENLVKDYKALEEFNKRITEERNKYLEEKIQELTMQLRDIRFALLKYDKKRNQILSILKDKDSFKKFKLYQINLTKVEGEISRLDEKLKSIDKIAVLNETTDKLLDELDKLVKDINAQISSSDNKIYPEIRRLFHNIFKYIFNAPAIIFMRQNGQGNIDFKVEVTQDNEVDITAEGKGNTYQKMLCISFDLAVLVAYHKNSFYRFVYHDGALEGLDNRKKINFINLVKKYCIDYNLQYIFTSIEDDIPSEMINTFTAKEICLTLNDSGDSGKLFEFSF
;
A
#
# COMPACT_ATOMS: atom_id res chain seq x y z
N LEU A 1 44.52 -1.87 12.19
CA LEU A 1 44.20 -0.74 11.28
C LEU A 1 44.58 0.53 11.99
N ASN A 2 45.50 1.32 11.46
CA ASN A 2 45.96 2.55 12.07
C ASN A 2 44.96 3.68 11.63
N GLU A 3 44.32 4.32 12.59
CA GLU A 3 43.29 5.35 12.33
C GLU A 3 43.85 6.57 11.59
N GLU A 4 45.16 6.81 11.70
CA GLU A 4 45.87 7.89 10.97
C GLU A 4 45.76 7.78 9.45
N ASN A 5 45.45 6.58 8.93
CA ASN A 5 45.32 6.31 7.50
C ASN A 5 43.87 6.29 6.99
N TRP A 6 42.94 6.70 7.80
CA TRP A 6 41.52 6.72 7.39
C TRP A 6 41.19 8.06 6.74
N ASP A 7 40.59 8.00 5.55
CA ASP A 7 40.20 9.20 4.81
C ASP A 7 39.13 10.04 5.55
N LYS A 8 38.31 9.39 6.35
CA LYS A 8 37.27 10.05 7.14
C LYS A 8 37.14 9.42 8.52
N LEU A 9 37.32 10.21 9.58
CA LEU A 9 37.20 9.80 10.98
C LEU A 9 35.95 10.38 11.62
N ASN A 10 35.34 9.63 12.55
CA ASN A 10 34.24 10.08 13.40
C ASN A 10 33.04 10.66 12.65
N ILE A 11 32.72 10.11 11.46
CA ILE A 11 31.54 10.48 10.71
C ILE A 11 30.36 9.60 11.10
N GLY A 12 29.15 10.23 11.18
CA GLY A 12 27.91 9.48 11.41
C GLY A 12 27.62 8.51 10.26
N PHE A 13 26.82 7.48 10.56
CA PHE A 13 26.50 6.40 9.64
C PHE A 13 25.99 6.88 8.26
N GLU A 14 25.08 7.84 8.22
CA GLU A 14 24.54 8.40 6.97
C GLU A 14 25.62 9.06 6.10
N LYS A 15 26.53 9.80 6.73
CA LYS A 15 27.66 10.42 6.01
C LYS A 15 28.66 9.37 5.51
N ALA A 16 28.87 8.29 6.27
CA ALA A 16 29.69 7.17 5.85
C ALA A 16 29.08 6.45 4.63
N GLU A 17 27.77 6.27 4.62
CA GLU A 17 27.04 5.67 3.48
C GLU A 17 27.16 6.53 2.22
N ILE A 18 27.00 7.84 2.33
CA ILE A 18 27.19 8.79 1.21
C ILE A 18 28.62 8.70 0.69
N ALA A 19 29.61 8.77 1.59
CA ALA A 19 31.02 8.67 1.21
C ALA A 19 31.33 7.34 0.50
N LEU A 20 30.80 6.23 0.99
CA LEU A 20 30.97 4.92 0.34
C LEU A 20 30.36 4.90 -1.07
N ASN A 21 29.17 5.45 -1.25
CA ASN A 21 28.54 5.55 -2.56
C ASN A 21 29.37 6.42 -3.54
N GLU A 22 29.94 7.53 -3.05
CA GLU A 22 30.84 8.39 -3.83
C GLU A 22 32.13 7.65 -4.25
N TYR A 23 32.77 6.92 -3.32
CA TYR A 23 34.00 6.15 -3.64
C TYR A 23 33.75 5.00 -4.61
N LEU A 24 32.63 4.28 -4.45
CA LEU A 24 32.27 3.18 -5.34
C LEU A 24 31.94 3.68 -6.75
N ALA A 25 31.38 4.88 -6.86
CA ALA A 25 30.96 5.50 -8.13
C ALA A 25 30.17 4.55 -9.04
N PHE A 26 29.24 3.78 -8.47
CA PHE A 26 28.42 2.82 -9.20
C PHE A 26 27.31 3.52 -9.96
N ASN A 27 27.67 4.24 -11.05
CA ASN A 27 26.74 5.04 -11.84
C ASN A 27 25.53 4.25 -12.39
N ILE A 28 25.67 2.94 -12.54
CA ILE A 28 24.59 2.03 -12.96
C ILE A 28 23.47 1.98 -11.94
N LEU A 29 23.79 2.12 -10.67
CA LEU A 29 22.79 2.09 -9.60
C LEU A 29 21.90 3.33 -9.59
N LYS A 30 22.25 4.38 -10.34
CA LYS A 30 21.49 5.65 -10.40
C LYS A 30 21.22 6.20 -8.99
N LYS A 31 19.94 6.30 -8.59
CA LYS A 31 19.51 6.75 -7.26
C LYS A 31 19.60 5.68 -6.17
N TRP A 32 19.90 4.44 -6.54
CA TRP A 32 19.90 3.33 -5.58
C TRP A 32 21.20 3.25 -4.81
N GLN A 33 21.06 3.17 -3.50
CA GLN A 33 22.23 3.05 -2.62
C GLN A 33 22.86 1.65 -2.73
N TYR A 34 24.17 1.59 -2.51
CA TYR A 34 24.94 0.36 -2.44
C TYR A 34 24.29 -0.73 -1.57
N ARG A 35 23.80 -0.37 -0.38
CA ARG A 35 23.17 -1.33 0.56
C ARG A 35 21.94 -2.03 0.00
N LYS A 36 21.19 -1.36 -0.86
CA LYS A 36 20.00 -1.97 -1.47
C LYS A 36 20.41 -3.00 -2.51
N SER A 37 21.39 -2.70 -3.31
CA SER A 37 21.80 -3.51 -4.47
C SER A 37 22.75 -4.66 -4.12
N VAL A 38 23.66 -4.49 -3.13
CA VAL A 38 24.62 -5.52 -2.75
C VAL A 38 23.95 -6.85 -2.37
N THR A 39 22.77 -6.79 -1.78
CA THR A 39 22.04 -7.99 -1.36
C THR A 39 21.63 -8.89 -2.52
N TYR A 40 21.54 -8.37 -3.74
CA TYR A 40 21.32 -9.18 -4.95
C TYR A 40 22.53 -10.03 -5.34
N PHE A 41 23.70 -9.67 -4.83
CA PHE A 41 24.95 -10.40 -5.06
C PHE A 41 25.43 -11.17 -3.83
N LEU A 42 24.55 -11.31 -2.83
CA LEU A 42 24.78 -12.04 -1.57
C LEU A 42 23.55 -12.93 -1.27
N ARG A 43 23.27 -13.92 -2.12
CA ARG A 43 22.10 -14.78 -1.94
C ARG A 43 22.36 -15.87 -0.92
N THR A 44 21.46 -15.95 0.04
CA THR A 44 21.31 -17.08 0.96
C THR A 44 20.35 -18.11 0.36
N GLN A 45 20.23 -19.29 0.98
CA GLN A 45 19.31 -20.33 0.52
C GLN A 45 17.85 -19.86 0.43
N LYS A 46 17.44 -18.90 1.27
CA LYS A 46 16.09 -18.32 1.25
C LYS A 46 15.82 -17.43 0.02
N ASP A 47 16.87 -16.96 -0.64
CA ASP A 47 16.76 -16.02 -1.76
C ASP A 47 16.67 -16.70 -3.13
N TYR A 48 16.64 -18.05 -3.16
CA TYR A 48 16.48 -18.80 -4.41
C TYR A 48 15.04 -19.10 -4.82
N ASN A 49 14.06 -18.56 -4.10
CA ASN A 49 12.64 -18.76 -4.45
C ASN A 49 12.20 -18.00 -5.70
N ASP A 50 12.88 -16.91 -6.01
CA ASP A 50 12.59 -16.09 -7.19
C ASP A 50 13.89 -15.51 -7.77
N VAL A 51 13.98 -15.40 -9.10
CA VAL A 51 15.17 -14.90 -9.80
C VAL A 51 15.35 -13.40 -9.55
N PHE A 52 14.26 -12.65 -9.54
CA PHE A 52 14.25 -11.18 -9.53
C PHE A 52 13.90 -10.60 -8.16
N GLN A 53 13.19 -11.35 -7.31
CA GLN A 53 12.74 -10.89 -6.01
C GLN A 53 13.46 -11.63 -4.88
N LEU A 54 14.20 -10.89 -4.06
CA LEU A 54 14.83 -11.47 -2.86
C LEU A 54 13.80 -11.75 -1.77
N SER A 55 14.09 -12.73 -0.90
CA SER A 55 13.21 -13.16 0.19
C SER A 55 12.74 -12.02 1.09
N LYS A 56 13.60 -11.03 1.34
CA LYS A 56 13.27 -9.84 2.15
C LYS A 56 12.16 -8.96 1.53
N PHE A 57 11.93 -9.07 0.23
CA PHE A 57 10.86 -8.33 -0.47
C PHE A 57 9.60 -9.17 -0.69
N SER A 58 9.60 -10.44 -0.32
CA SER A 58 8.49 -11.37 -0.58
C SER A 58 7.15 -10.91 0.04
N LYS A 59 7.22 -10.18 1.16
CA LYS A 59 6.06 -9.56 1.84
C LYS A 59 5.94 -8.05 1.60
N GLY A 60 6.84 -7.49 0.79
CA GLY A 60 6.88 -6.07 0.45
C GLY A 60 5.99 -5.72 -0.73
N LYS A 61 5.89 -4.42 -1.00
CA LYS A 61 5.19 -3.91 -2.18
C LYS A 61 6.09 -3.97 -3.41
N ASP A 62 5.49 -4.09 -4.58
CA ASP A 62 6.21 -4.08 -5.86
C ASP A 62 7.10 -2.84 -6.06
N VAL A 63 6.68 -1.70 -5.54
CA VAL A 63 7.46 -0.44 -5.58
C VAL A 63 8.81 -0.53 -4.84
N ASP A 64 8.95 -1.45 -3.89
CA ASP A 64 10.18 -1.57 -3.09
C ASP A 64 11.34 -2.18 -3.88
N TRP A 65 11.07 -2.97 -4.92
CA TRP A 65 12.09 -3.71 -5.65
C TRP A 65 11.97 -3.67 -7.18
N LYS A 66 10.76 -3.64 -7.76
CA LYS A 66 10.60 -3.66 -9.22
C LYS A 66 11.24 -2.47 -9.93
N PRO A 67 11.16 -1.22 -9.42
CA PRO A 67 11.86 -0.11 -10.05
C PRO A 67 13.39 -0.27 -10.05
N PHE A 68 13.96 -0.82 -8.97
CA PHE A 68 15.38 -1.15 -8.92
C PHE A 68 15.74 -2.22 -9.97
N MET A 69 14.96 -3.30 -10.06
CA MET A 69 15.18 -4.34 -11.04
C MET A 69 15.08 -3.81 -12.48
N PHE A 70 14.15 -2.90 -12.73
CA PHE A 70 13.97 -2.26 -14.02
C PHE A 70 15.19 -1.41 -14.40
N ASP A 71 15.72 -0.62 -13.45
CA ASP A 71 16.99 0.10 -13.64
C ASP A 71 18.18 -0.85 -13.89
N LEU A 72 18.27 -1.94 -13.13
CA LEU A 72 19.33 -2.94 -13.26
C LEU A 72 19.31 -3.62 -14.64
N LEU A 73 18.15 -3.75 -15.25
CA LEU A 73 17.97 -4.26 -16.61
C LEU A 73 18.16 -3.18 -17.70
N GLY A 74 18.62 -1.97 -17.33
CA GLY A 74 18.95 -0.90 -18.27
C GLY A 74 17.78 -0.05 -18.74
N PHE A 75 16.64 -0.14 -18.06
CA PHE A 75 15.45 0.71 -18.29
C PHE A 75 15.42 1.91 -17.35
N ASP A 76 14.35 2.70 -17.38
CA ASP A 76 14.16 3.80 -16.43
C ASP A 76 13.18 3.41 -15.31
N GLY A 77 13.73 3.03 -14.17
CA GLY A 77 12.97 2.66 -12.98
C GLY A 77 12.15 3.81 -12.38
N ASN A 78 12.42 5.09 -12.75
CA ASN A 78 11.60 6.21 -12.28
C ASN A 78 10.18 6.12 -12.82
N LEU A 79 9.99 5.69 -14.05
CA LEU A 79 8.66 5.51 -14.64
C LEU A 79 7.80 4.51 -13.83
N LEU A 80 8.42 3.43 -13.34
CA LEU A 80 7.70 2.49 -12.45
C LEU A 80 7.40 3.10 -11.09
N ASN A 81 8.31 3.91 -10.52
CA ASN A 81 8.03 4.61 -9.27
C ASN A 81 6.87 5.58 -9.43
N GLU A 82 6.93 6.46 -10.45
CA GLU A 82 5.86 7.42 -10.75
C GLU A 82 4.52 6.71 -10.98
N LYS A 83 4.55 5.59 -11.71
CA LYS A 83 3.36 4.75 -11.93
C LYS A 83 2.77 4.25 -10.61
N TYR A 84 3.57 3.69 -9.70
CA TYR A 84 3.09 3.19 -8.41
C TYR A 84 2.63 4.31 -7.48
N GLU A 85 3.29 5.48 -7.50
CA GLU A 85 2.87 6.66 -6.76
C GLU A 85 1.52 7.18 -7.27
N THR A 86 1.34 7.24 -8.60
CA THR A 86 0.09 7.67 -9.23
C THR A 86 -1.05 6.68 -8.94
N ASP A 87 -0.80 5.38 -9.01
CA ASP A 87 -1.76 4.34 -8.60
C ASP A 87 -2.20 4.51 -7.14
N THR A 88 -1.24 4.80 -6.26
CA THR A 88 -1.52 5.02 -4.83
C THR A 88 -2.40 6.26 -4.64
N LYS A 89 -2.05 7.38 -5.28
CA LYS A 89 -2.86 8.62 -5.24
C LYS A 89 -4.28 8.39 -5.75
N ILE A 90 -4.45 7.66 -6.86
CA ILE A 90 -5.76 7.30 -7.42
C ILE A 90 -6.56 6.47 -6.41
N SER A 91 -5.93 5.47 -5.79
CA SER A 91 -6.57 4.61 -4.80
C SER A 91 -7.02 5.39 -3.57
N GLU A 92 -6.17 6.27 -3.05
CA GLU A 92 -6.48 7.14 -1.91
C GLU A 92 -7.62 8.09 -2.24
N GLN A 93 -7.59 8.74 -3.41
CA GLN A 93 -8.67 9.63 -3.84
C GLN A 93 -10.00 8.90 -4.03
N LYS A 94 -10.01 7.73 -4.68
CA LYS A 94 -11.21 6.90 -4.82
C LYS A 94 -11.78 6.47 -3.47
N SER A 95 -10.90 6.09 -2.53
CA SER A 95 -11.30 5.76 -1.16
C SER A 95 -11.91 6.96 -0.46
N PHE A 96 -11.31 8.15 -0.61
CA PHE A 96 -11.83 9.38 -0.04
C PHE A 96 -13.17 9.80 -0.64
N ILE A 97 -13.33 9.72 -1.97
CA ILE A 97 -14.62 9.95 -2.65
C ILE A 97 -15.70 9.00 -2.11
N ASN A 98 -15.37 7.71 -1.99
CA ASN A 98 -16.30 6.73 -1.45
C ASN A 98 -16.69 7.03 0.01
N SER A 99 -15.73 7.48 0.83
CA SER A 99 -16.00 7.90 2.20
C SER A 99 -16.95 9.09 2.28
N LEU A 100 -16.77 10.09 1.38
CA LEU A 100 -17.69 11.24 1.28
C LEU A 100 -19.07 10.82 0.80
N LYS A 101 -19.17 9.97 -0.23
CA LYS A 101 -20.45 9.44 -0.71
C LYS A 101 -21.20 8.71 0.41
N ASN A 102 -20.52 7.88 1.17
CA ASN A 102 -21.11 7.14 2.28
C ASN A 102 -21.50 8.06 3.44
N LYS A 103 -20.63 9.01 3.81
CA LYS A 103 -20.88 9.94 4.92
C LYS A 103 -22.13 10.79 4.69
N PHE A 104 -22.33 11.30 3.51
CA PHE A 104 -23.43 12.21 3.19
C PHE A 104 -24.61 11.53 2.50
N ALA A 105 -24.52 10.23 2.22
CA ALA A 105 -25.52 9.46 1.45
C ALA A 105 -25.93 10.22 0.17
N VAL A 106 -24.92 10.69 -0.59
CA VAL A 106 -25.14 11.52 -1.79
C VAL A 106 -24.94 10.70 -3.04
N ASN A 107 -25.87 10.89 -3.97
CA ASN A 107 -25.73 10.50 -5.36
C ASN A 107 -25.50 11.76 -6.20
N THR A 108 -24.48 11.77 -7.02
CA THR A 108 -24.09 12.92 -7.86
C THR A 108 -25.18 13.31 -8.86
N ASP A 109 -26.10 12.40 -9.17
CA ASP A 109 -27.19 12.62 -10.12
C ASP A 109 -28.39 13.37 -9.52
N GLU A 110 -28.35 13.67 -8.19
CA GLU A 110 -29.45 14.29 -7.47
C GLU A 110 -29.28 15.79 -7.21
N VAL A 111 -28.32 16.46 -7.85
CA VAL A 111 -28.01 17.87 -7.63
C VAL A 111 -29.23 18.77 -7.84
N ASP A 112 -29.94 18.62 -8.94
CA ASP A 112 -31.12 19.42 -9.27
C ASP A 112 -32.26 19.19 -8.29
N LYS A 113 -32.47 17.95 -7.89
CA LYS A 113 -33.45 17.58 -6.85
C LYS A 113 -33.13 18.21 -5.50
N ILE A 114 -31.83 18.24 -5.12
CA ILE A 114 -31.39 18.86 -3.86
C ILE A 114 -31.60 20.37 -3.91
N LYS A 115 -31.23 21.04 -5.03
CA LYS A 115 -31.48 22.46 -5.23
C LYS A 115 -32.95 22.79 -5.15
N GLY A 116 -33.78 22.05 -5.86
CA GLY A 116 -35.23 22.23 -5.78
C GLY A 116 -35.81 22.01 -4.37
N ALA A 117 -35.25 21.06 -3.60
CA ALA A 117 -35.63 20.87 -2.21
C ALA A 117 -35.18 22.05 -1.32
N ILE A 118 -34.01 22.65 -1.55
CA ILE A 118 -33.54 23.86 -0.86
C ILE A 118 -34.50 25.01 -1.14
N ASP A 119 -34.85 25.24 -2.42
CA ASP A 119 -35.74 26.32 -2.81
C ASP A 119 -37.14 26.20 -2.13
N LEU A 120 -37.69 24.99 -2.11
CA LEU A 120 -38.96 24.70 -1.43
C LEU A 120 -38.85 24.95 0.07
N LYS A 121 -37.77 24.51 0.72
CA LYS A 121 -37.55 24.70 2.15
C LYS A 121 -37.26 26.16 2.52
N THR A 122 -36.61 26.90 1.66
CA THR A 122 -36.36 28.35 1.82
C THR A 122 -37.69 29.13 1.70
N ALA A 123 -38.60 28.70 0.83
CA ALA A 123 -39.96 29.29 0.75
C ALA A 123 -40.76 28.99 2.03
N GLU A 124 -40.72 27.75 2.53
CA GLU A 124 -41.34 27.33 3.80
C GLU A 124 -40.75 28.11 4.99
N GLN A 125 -39.45 28.33 5.02
CA GLN A 125 -38.78 29.15 6.03
C GLN A 125 -39.32 30.56 6.07
N LYS A 126 -39.41 31.23 4.91
CA LYS A 126 -39.93 32.59 4.81
C LYS A 126 -41.39 32.69 5.28
N GLU A 127 -42.23 31.71 4.92
CA GLU A 127 -43.60 31.68 5.36
C GLU A 127 -43.70 31.54 6.89
N LEU A 128 -42.88 30.69 7.50
CA LEU A 128 -42.83 30.55 8.95
C LEU A 128 -42.29 31.79 9.66
N GLU A 129 -41.25 32.46 9.09
CA GLU A 129 -40.75 33.74 9.60
C GLU A 129 -41.85 34.83 9.57
N GLU A 130 -42.60 34.97 8.44
CA GLU A 130 -43.72 35.91 8.33
C GLU A 130 -44.80 35.58 9.33
N GLN A 131 -45.11 34.29 9.56
CA GLN A 131 -46.11 33.88 10.56
C GLN A 131 -45.65 34.20 11.99
N ILE A 132 -44.35 34.08 12.30
CA ILE A 132 -43.76 34.46 13.58
C ILE A 132 -43.76 35.96 13.78
N ASP A 133 -43.37 36.74 12.75
CA ASP A 133 -43.30 38.20 12.81
C ASP A 133 -44.68 38.85 12.91
N ASN A 134 -45.69 38.28 12.25
CA ASN A 134 -47.08 38.72 12.32
C ASN A 134 -47.80 38.26 13.60
N PHE A 135 -47.11 37.49 14.48
CA PHE A 135 -47.71 36.96 15.70
C PHE A 135 -47.91 38.08 16.73
N ASN A 136 -49.10 38.55 16.85
CA ASN A 136 -49.47 39.71 17.67
C ASN A 136 -49.59 39.31 19.17
N PHE A 137 -48.47 39.38 19.89
CA PHE A 137 -48.45 39.35 21.34
C PHE A 137 -48.90 40.70 21.87
N TYR A 138 -50.10 40.83 22.36
CA TYR A 138 -50.72 41.98 23.01
C TYR A 138 -49.99 43.31 22.99
N GLN A 139 -50.62 44.35 22.42
CA GLN A 139 -50.05 45.68 22.19
C GLN A 139 -49.61 46.44 23.44
N GLN A 140 -49.94 46.02 24.66
CA GLN A 140 -49.68 46.79 25.88
C GLN A 140 -48.50 46.28 26.74
N GLU A 141 -48.02 45.04 26.60
CA GLU A 141 -46.92 44.52 27.41
C GLU A 141 -45.59 44.43 26.63
N ARG A 142 -45.59 44.93 25.45
CA ARG A 142 -44.54 44.79 24.40
C ARG A 142 -43.18 45.42 24.75
N LYS A 143 -43.08 46.30 25.74
CA LYS A 143 -41.83 47.09 25.96
C LYS A 143 -40.88 46.49 26.97
N LEU A 144 -41.30 45.62 27.90
CA LEU A 144 -40.46 45.14 28.98
C LEU A 144 -40.00 43.69 28.85
N ASN A 145 -40.68 42.87 28.08
CA ASN A 145 -40.37 41.45 27.99
C ASN A 145 -39.90 40.98 26.61
N LYS A 146 -39.87 41.84 25.59
CA LYS A 146 -39.51 41.44 24.21
C LYS A 146 -38.10 40.96 24.12
N GLU A 147 -37.14 41.71 24.67
CA GLU A 147 -35.72 41.37 24.64
C GLU A 147 -35.44 40.06 25.40
N LEU A 148 -36.07 39.85 26.54
CA LEU A 148 -35.86 38.67 27.36
C LEU A 148 -36.49 37.40 26.76
N VAL A 149 -37.62 37.53 26.07
CA VAL A 149 -38.28 36.45 25.34
C VAL A 149 -37.48 36.09 24.09
N GLU A 150 -37.05 37.10 23.32
CA GLU A 150 -36.19 36.91 22.15
C GLU A 150 -34.87 36.21 22.50
N GLU A 151 -34.20 36.57 23.58
CA GLU A 151 -32.99 35.91 24.06
C GLU A 151 -33.21 34.42 24.42
N VAL A 152 -34.29 34.13 25.14
CA VAL A 152 -34.63 32.76 25.55
C VAL A 152 -35.04 31.92 24.33
N GLU A 153 -35.81 32.48 23.41
CA GLU A 153 -36.25 31.77 22.19
C GLU A 153 -35.05 31.52 21.24
N THR A 154 -34.18 32.50 21.06
CA THR A 154 -32.94 32.30 20.27
C THR A 154 -32.12 31.13 20.86
N LYS A 155 -31.99 31.08 22.21
CA LYS A 155 -31.24 30.01 22.85
C LYS A 155 -31.89 28.63 22.71
N ILE A 156 -33.23 28.59 22.78
CA ILE A 156 -33.99 27.37 22.51
C ILE A 156 -33.85 26.94 21.06
N ALA A 157 -33.88 27.86 20.10
CA ALA A 157 -33.69 27.56 18.68
C ALA A 157 -32.27 26.98 18.42
N GLU A 158 -31.21 27.58 18.99
CA GLU A 158 -29.86 27.05 18.91
C GLU A 158 -29.76 25.63 19.47
N LEU A 159 -30.34 25.41 20.66
CA LEU A 159 -30.30 24.10 21.34
C LEU A 159 -31.10 23.02 20.58
N ASN A 160 -32.30 23.38 20.02
CA ASN A 160 -33.07 22.46 19.19
C ASN A 160 -32.31 22.06 17.91
N SER A 161 -31.62 23.03 17.28
CA SER A 161 -30.76 22.75 16.12
C SER A 161 -29.62 21.80 16.48
N ALA A 162 -28.98 22.03 17.62
CA ALA A 162 -27.90 21.17 18.10
C ALA A 162 -28.41 19.77 18.48
N GLU A 163 -29.58 19.66 19.14
CA GLU A 163 -30.24 18.37 19.45
C GLU A 163 -30.46 17.56 18.17
N TYR A 164 -31.08 18.19 17.17
CA TYR A 164 -31.39 17.55 15.91
C TYR A 164 -30.14 17.03 15.19
N ASN A 165 -29.07 17.84 15.17
CA ASN A 165 -27.81 17.41 14.55
C ASN A 165 -27.15 16.24 15.30
N LEU A 166 -27.15 16.28 16.63
CA LEU A 166 -26.60 15.20 17.45
C LEU A 166 -27.41 13.91 17.37
N GLU A 167 -28.73 13.98 17.30
CA GLU A 167 -29.59 12.80 17.07
C GLU A 167 -29.28 12.13 15.74
N PHE A 168 -29.06 12.94 14.70
CA PHE A 168 -28.71 12.43 13.40
C PHE A 168 -27.33 11.77 13.41
N ASP A 169 -26.33 12.43 14.02
CA ASP A 169 -24.98 11.87 14.10
C ASP A 169 -24.96 10.58 14.94
N LEU A 170 -25.73 10.56 16.02
CA LEU A 170 -25.89 9.37 16.87
C LEU A 170 -26.51 8.20 16.09
N GLU A 171 -27.61 8.45 15.37
CA GLU A 171 -28.27 7.42 14.58
C GLU A 171 -27.33 6.88 13.49
N LYS A 172 -26.61 7.76 12.80
CA LYS A 172 -25.65 7.39 11.77
C LYS A 172 -24.47 6.59 12.33
N THR A 173 -23.98 6.97 13.51
CA THR A 173 -22.91 6.25 14.21
C THR A 173 -23.39 4.86 14.64
N ARG A 174 -24.63 4.73 15.12
CA ARG A 174 -25.25 3.44 15.45
C ARG A 174 -25.42 2.54 14.24
N GLN A 175 -25.86 3.08 13.11
CA GLN A 175 -25.96 2.32 11.86
C GLN A 175 -24.58 1.82 11.41
N SER A 176 -23.55 2.65 11.54
CA SER A 176 -22.18 2.24 11.24
C SER A 176 -21.64 1.18 12.19
N PHE A 177 -22.03 1.21 13.46
CA PHE A 177 -21.68 0.20 14.46
C PHE A 177 -22.35 -1.16 14.18
N SER A 178 -23.58 -1.16 13.66
CA SER A 178 -24.34 -2.38 13.36
C SER A 178 -23.87 -3.11 12.09
N GLN A 179 -23.07 -2.46 11.24
CA GLN A 179 -22.53 -3.08 10.02
C GLN A 179 -21.30 -3.94 10.34
N ASN A 180 -21.52 -5.21 10.60
CA ASN A 180 -20.44 -6.20 10.74
C ASN A 180 -20.00 -6.68 9.36
N VAL A 181 -18.72 -6.48 9.06
CA VAL A 181 -18.08 -7.15 7.93
C VAL A 181 -17.60 -8.53 8.42
N SER A 182 -18.34 -9.58 8.09
CA SER A 182 -17.93 -10.96 8.36
C SER A 182 -17.16 -11.50 7.17
N PHE A 183 -15.95 -12.00 7.41
CA PHE A 183 -15.20 -12.80 6.45
C PHE A 183 -15.46 -14.27 6.75
N ASP A 184 -15.96 -15.01 5.77
CA ASP A 184 -16.26 -16.44 5.90
C ASP A 184 -15.23 -17.28 5.12
N ILE A 185 -14.30 -17.89 5.87
CA ILE A 185 -13.26 -18.77 5.30
C ILE A 185 -13.86 -20.07 4.75
N ASP A 186 -14.98 -20.53 5.32
CA ASP A 186 -15.61 -21.77 4.90
C ASP A 186 -16.34 -21.59 3.56
N GLN A 187 -16.86 -20.40 3.31
CA GLN A 187 -17.41 -20.01 2.01
C GLN A 187 -16.29 -19.95 0.94
N LEU A 188 -15.11 -19.45 1.30
CA LEU A 188 -13.96 -19.43 0.41
C LEU A 188 -13.47 -20.85 0.10
N LYS A 189 -13.36 -21.72 1.11
CA LYS A 189 -13.02 -23.14 0.92
C LYS A 189 -14.02 -23.87 0.02
N SER A 190 -15.32 -23.57 0.15
CA SER A 190 -16.34 -24.19 -0.69
C SER A 190 -16.18 -23.77 -2.17
N ILE A 191 -15.83 -22.51 -2.45
CA ILE A 191 -15.56 -22.02 -3.81
C ILE A 191 -14.34 -22.73 -4.42
N TYR A 192 -13.28 -22.94 -3.64
CA TYR A 192 -12.10 -23.69 -4.11
C TYR A 192 -12.41 -25.17 -4.33
N ALA A 193 -13.25 -25.75 -3.50
CA ALA A 193 -13.70 -27.13 -3.66
C ALA A 193 -14.60 -27.32 -4.90
N GLU A 194 -15.48 -26.36 -5.19
CA GLU A 194 -16.29 -26.33 -6.41
C GLU A 194 -15.45 -26.18 -7.68
N ALA A 195 -14.33 -25.49 -7.59
CA ALA A 195 -13.39 -25.32 -8.70
C ALA A 195 -12.41 -26.49 -8.86
N GLU A 196 -12.51 -27.54 -8.04
CA GLU A 196 -11.57 -28.68 -7.98
C GLU A 196 -10.12 -28.25 -7.75
N ILE A 197 -9.90 -27.09 -7.10
CA ILE A 197 -8.57 -26.53 -6.80
C ILE A 197 -8.25 -26.80 -5.34
N PHE A 198 -7.08 -27.42 -5.08
CA PHE A 198 -6.60 -27.64 -3.74
C PHE A 198 -6.31 -26.31 -3.02
N PHE A 199 -6.92 -26.10 -1.86
CA PHE A 199 -6.72 -24.89 -1.06
C PHE A 199 -5.38 -25.01 -0.29
N PRO A 200 -4.34 -24.23 -0.62
CA PRO A 200 -3.01 -24.40 -0.02
C PRO A 200 -3.02 -24.07 1.49
N GLU A 201 -2.37 -24.88 2.31
CA GLU A 201 -2.27 -24.65 3.77
C GLU A 201 -1.63 -23.30 4.13
N ASN A 202 -0.69 -22.81 3.31
CA ASN A 202 -0.09 -21.49 3.49
C ASN A 202 -1.12 -20.37 3.30
N LEU A 203 -2.03 -20.52 2.35
CA LEU A 203 -3.12 -19.56 2.11
C LEU A 203 -4.09 -19.54 3.30
N VAL A 204 -4.31 -20.67 3.98
CA VAL A 204 -5.12 -20.74 5.21
C VAL A 204 -4.47 -19.94 6.34
N LYS A 205 -3.15 -20.01 6.49
CA LYS A 205 -2.40 -19.24 7.49
C LYS A 205 -2.43 -17.75 7.20
N ASP A 206 -2.22 -17.37 5.93
CA ASP A 206 -2.25 -15.98 5.51
C ASP A 206 -3.67 -15.39 5.60
N TYR A 207 -4.68 -16.19 5.28
CA TYR A 207 -6.09 -15.80 5.44
C TYR A 207 -6.47 -15.65 6.91
N LYS A 208 -6.04 -16.57 7.80
CA LYS A 208 -6.26 -16.44 9.25
C LYS A 208 -5.57 -15.20 9.82
N ALA A 209 -4.36 -14.89 9.37
CA ALA A 209 -3.66 -13.67 9.77
C ALA A 209 -4.40 -12.41 9.29
N LEU A 210 -4.97 -12.44 8.08
CA LEU A 210 -5.80 -11.37 7.54
C LEU A 210 -7.13 -11.26 8.28
N GLU A 211 -7.77 -12.38 8.63
CA GLU A 211 -8.98 -12.43 9.44
C GLU A 211 -8.74 -11.85 10.84
N GLU A 212 -7.65 -12.26 11.52
CA GLU A 212 -7.27 -11.70 12.81
C GLU A 212 -6.96 -10.21 12.73
N PHE A 213 -6.29 -9.77 11.66
CA PHE A 213 -6.01 -8.35 11.42
C PHE A 213 -7.30 -7.57 11.20
N ASN A 214 -8.21 -8.05 10.35
CA ASN A 214 -9.49 -7.42 10.11
C ASN A 214 -10.38 -7.43 11.36
N LYS A 215 -10.33 -8.51 12.15
CA LYS A 215 -11.02 -8.59 13.44
C LYS A 215 -10.52 -7.51 14.40
N ARG A 216 -9.20 -7.34 14.55
CA ARG A 216 -8.61 -6.28 15.38
C ARG A 216 -9.00 -4.89 14.90
N ILE A 217 -8.90 -4.62 13.60
CA ILE A 217 -9.34 -3.34 13.03
C ILE A 217 -10.84 -3.11 13.28
N THR A 218 -11.67 -4.16 13.15
CA THR A 218 -13.10 -4.07 13.41
C THR A 218 -13.37 -3.85 14.89
N GLU A 219 -12.65 -4.52 15.78
CA GLU A 219 -12.74 -4.32 17.23
C GLU A 219 -12.29 -2.90 17.64
N GLU A 220 -11.17 -2.41 17.12
CA GLU A 220 -10.72 -1.03 17.34
C GLU A 220 -11.71 0.00 16.80
N ARG A 221 -12.23 -0.22 15.59
CA ARG A 221 -13.29 0.62 14.99
C ARG A 221 -14.54 0.62 15.86
N ASN A 222 -14.98 -0.56 16.27
CA ASN A 222 -16.18 -0.70 17.08
C ASN A 222 -15.99 -0.05 18.45
N LYS A 223 -14.84 -0.19 19.07
CA LYS A 223 -14.49 0.51 20.31
C LYS A 223 -14.55 2.03 20.13
N TYR A 224 -13.95 2.56 19.06
CA TYR A 224 -14.02 3.99 18.75
C TYR A 224 -15.49 4.45 18.52
N LEU A 225 -16.27 3.66 17.77
CA LEU A 225 -17.67 3.99 17.52
C LEU A 225 -18.51 3.93 18.81
N GLU A 226 -18.22 2.98 19.70
CA GLU A 226 -18.87 2.88 21.01
C GLU A 226 -18.55 4.09 21.91
N GLU A 227 -17.26 4.48 21.99
CA GLU A 227 -16.84 5.69 22.68
C GLU A 227 -17.54 6.93 22.10
N LYS A 228 -17.64 7.01 20.75
CA LYS A 228 -18.32 8.10 20.06
C LYS A 228 -19.83 8.12 20.32
N ILE A 229 -20.48 6.95 20.36
CA ILE A 229 -21.89 6.83 20.73
C ILE A 229 -22.12 7.30 22.16
N GLN A 230 -21.22 6.95 23.10
CA GLN A 230 -21.31 7.40 24.49
C GLN A 230 -21.14 8.92 24.58
N GLU A 231 -20.14 9.47 23.89
CA GLU A 231 -19.91 10.93 23.82
C GLU A 231 -21.14 11.67 23.30
N LEU A 232 -21.65 11.27 22.12
CA LEU A 232 -22.83 11.87 21.50
C LEU A 232 -24.07 11.74 22.39
N THR A 233 -24.25 10.60 23.06
CA THR A 233 -25.35 10.36 23.99
C THR A 233 -25.26 11.28 25.20
N MET A 234 -24.06 11.53 25.74
CA MET A 234 -23.85 12.47 26.84
C MET A 234 -24.14 13.91 26.38
N GLN A 235 -23.62 14.32 25.25
CA GLN A 235 -23.87 15.66 24.67
C GLN A 235 -25.37 15.88 24.44
N LEU A 236 -26.06 14.88 23.89
CA LEU A 236 -27.51 14.94 23.68
C LEU A 236 -28.27 15.08 24.99
N ARG A 237 -27.87 14.36 26.03
CA ARG A 237 -28.47 14.48 27.37
C ARG A 237 -28.27 15.88 27.94
N ASP A 238 -27.08 16.43 27.78
CA ASP A 238 -26.77 17.76 28.33
C ASP A 238 -27.57 18.86 27.58
N ILE A 239 -27.73 18.75 26.27
CA ILE A 239 -28.59 19.65 25.47
C ILE A 239 -30.04 19.53 25.88
N ARG A 240 -30.55 18.31 26.06
CA ARG A 240 -31.94 18.09 26.52
C ARG A 240 -32.19 18.68 27.90
N PHE A 241 -31.20 18.54 28.80
CA PHE A 241 -31.29 19.16 30.13
C PHE A 241 -31.29 20.68 30.02
N ALA A 242 -30.49 21.26 29.16
CA ALA A 242 -30.47 22.70 28.89
C ALA A 242 -31.82 23.17 28.29
N LEU A 243 -32.38 22.44 27.35
CA LEU A 243 -33.68 22.71 26.75
C LEU A 243 -34.79 22.73 27.81
N LEU A 244 -34.81 21.74 28.68
CA LEU A 244 -35.80 21.68 29.79
C LEU A 244 -35.67 22.91 30.70
N LYS A 245 -34.42 23.37 30.98
CA LYS A 245 -34.18 24.56 31.79
C LYS A 245 -34.68 25.83 31.11
N TYR A 246 -34.40 26.00 29.82
CA TYR A 246 -34.84 27.17 29.06
C TYR A 246 -36.35 27.13 28.78
N ASP A 247 -36.94 25.98 28.53
CA ASP A 247 -38.39 25.81 28.42
C ASP A 247 -39.12 26.18 29.71
N LYS A 248 -38.54 25.80 30.87
CA LYS A 248 -39.07 26.21 32.17
C LYS A 248 -39.00 27.72 32.38
N LYS A 249 -37.82 28.33 32.02
CA LYS A 249 -37.64 29.79 32.07
C LYS A 249 -38.62 30.53 31.14
N ARG A 250 -38.79 30.01 29.91
CA ARG A 250 -39.77 30.51 28.95
C ARG A 250 -41.19 30.44 29.50
N ASN A 251 -41.62 29.30 30.04
CA ASN A 251 -42.95 29.10 30.60
C ASN A 251 -43.18 30.02 31.81
N GLN A 252 -42.16 30.33 32.62
CA GLN A 252 -42.26 31.30 33.71
C GLN A 252 -42.48 32.71 33.19
N ILE A 253 -41.74 33.14 32.17
CA ILE A 253 -41.89 34.48 31.57
C ILE A 253 -43.25 34.63 30.89
N LEU A 254 -43.73 33.57 30.23
CA LEU A 254 -44.99 33.55 29.46
C LEU A 254 -46.24 33.18 30.29
N SER A 255 -46.07 32.68 31.54
CA SER A 255 -47.19 32.45 32.45
C SER A 255 -47.91 33.77 32.84
N ILE A 256 -47.29 34.91 32.56
CA ILE A 256 -47.86 36.26 32.70
C ILE A 256 -48.85 36.57 31.55
N LEU A 257 -48.77 35.85 30.44
CA LEU A 257 -49.63 36.02 29.25
C LEU A 257 -50.85 35.06 29.36
N LYS A 258 -52.03 35.61 29.48
CA LYS A 258 -53.30 34.88 29.75
C LYS A 258 -53.85 34.01 28.60
N ASP A 259 -53.21 34.00 27.42
CA ASP A 259 -53.73 33.27 26.26
C ASP A 259 -52.85 32.05 25.89
N LYS A 260 -53.14 30.92 26.46
CA LYS A 260 -52.39 29.64 26.29
C LYS A 260 -52.37 29.09 24.85
N ASP A 261 -53.40 29.40 24.04
CA ASP A 261 -53.53 28.82 22.70
C ASP A 261 -52.68 29.58 21.65
N SER A 262 -52.61 30.87 21.80
CA SER A 262 -51.72 31.71 20.95
C SER A 262 -50.26 31.36 21.16
N PHE A 263 -49.87 31.13 22.43
CA PHE A 263 -48.50 30.76 22.78
C PHE A 263 -48.09 29.37 22.26
N LYS A 264 -48.99 28.38 22.31
CA LYS A 264 -48.74 27.05 21.75
C LYS A 264 -48.49 27.10 20.25
N LYS A 265 -49.27 27.91 19.52
CA LYS A 265 -49.09 28.12 18.07
C LYS A 265 -47.73 28.79 17.76
N PHE A 266 -47.36 29.85 18.49
CA PHE A 266 -46.08 30.51 18.35
C PHE A 266 -44.89 29.53 18.58
N LYS A 267 -44.96 28.74 19.66
CA LYS A 267 -43.97 27.68 19.93
C LYS A 267 -43.86 26.69 18.79
N LEU A 268 -44.99 26.29 18.22
CA LEU A 268 -45.03 25.34 17.10
C LEU A 268 -44.37 25.92 15.87
N TYR A 269 -44.59 27.20 15.55
CA TYR A 269 -43.95 27.86 14.43
C TYR A 269 -42.44 27.96 14.61
N GLN A 270 -41.94 28.29 15.82
CA GLN A 270 -40.50 28.33 16.10
C GLN A 270 -39.84 26.95 16.00
N ILE A 271 -40.48 25.91 16.52
CA ILE A 271 -39.98 24.53 16.40
C ILE A 271 -39.90 24.13 14.92
N ASN A 272 -40.95 24.48 14.13
CA ASN A 272 -40.95 24.17 12.70
C ASN A 272 -39.89 24.96 11.94
N LEU A 273 -39.69 26.26 12.25
CA LEU A 273 -38.64 27.07 11.65
C LEU A 273 -37.26 26.46 11.88
N THR A 274 -36.95 26.08 13.13
CA THR A 274 -35.66 25.46 13.46
C THR A 274 -35.45 24.13 12.72
N LYS A 275 -36.53 23.35 12.53
CA LYS A 275 -36.45 22.11 11.74
C LYS A 275 -36.13 22.39 10.28
N VAL A 276 -36.82 23.36 9.67
CA VAL A 276 -36.65 23.76 8.28
C VAL A 276 -35.22 24.30 8.06
N GLU A 277 -34.72 25.14 8.97
CA GLU A 277 -33.32 25.65 8.94
C GLU A 277 -32.29 24.50 9.01
N GLY A 278 -32.53 23.55 9.91
CA GLY A 278 -31.69 22.35 10.00
C GLY A 278 -31.71 21.49 8.73
N GLU A 279 -32.88 21.36 8.08
CA GLU A 279 -33.04 20.64 6.82
C GLU A 279 -32.31 21.38 5.66
N ILE A 280 -32.42 22.70 5.56
CA ILE A 280 -31.73 23.52 4.59
C ILE A 280 -30.20 23.35 4.76
N SER A 281 -29.70 23.51 6.00
CA SER A 281 -28.27 23.36 6.30
C SER A 281 -27.73 21.99 5.87
N ARG A 282 -28.49 20.92 6.08
CA ARG A 282 -28.10 19.56 5.65
C ARG A 282 -28.10 19.37 4.15
N LEU A 283 -29.07 19.97 3.46
CA LEU A 283 -29.13 19.94 2.00
C LEU A 283 -27.96 20.73 1.40
N ASP A 284 -27.60 21.86 1.99
CA ASP A 284 -26.42 22.66 1.60
C ASP A 284 -25.11 21.89 1.82
N GLU A 285 -24.97 21.21 2.95
CA GLU A 285 -23.79 20.35 3.18
C GLU A 285 -23.68 19.22 2.16
N LYS A 286 -24.84 18.59 1.81
CA LYS A 286 -24.90 17.59 0.75
C LYS A 286 -24.44 18.18 -0.60
N LEU A 287 -24.94 19.35 -0.96
CA LEU A 287 -24.59 20.01 -2.21
C LEU A 287 -23.09 20.32 -2.27
N LYS A 288 -22.53 20.94 -1.21
CA LYS A 288 -21.10 21.18 -1.08
C LYS A 288 -20.26 19.91 -1.19
N SER A 289 -20.78 18.79 -0.66
CA SER A 289 -20.10 17.50 -0.75
C SER A 289 -20.10 16.94 -2.17
N ILE A 290 -21.19 17.14 -2.92
CA ILE A 290 -21.28 16.75 -4.33
C ILE A 290 -20.28 17.59 -5.16
N ASP A 291 -20.24 18.89 -4.96
CA ASP A 291 -19.26 19.76 -5.65
C ASP A 291 -17.83 19.34 -5.36
N LYS A 292 -17.52 19.01 -4.11
CA LYS A 292 -16.20 18.49 -3.74
C LYS A 292 -15.91 17.13 -4.41
N ILE A 293 -16.87 16.25 -4.48
CA ILE A 293 -16.74 14.97 -5.18
C ILE A 293 -16.50 15.20 -6.68
N ALA A 294 -17.18 16.17 -7.30
CA ALA A 294 -16.97 16.51 -8.72
C ALA A 294 -15.53 16.96 -8.99
N VAL A 295 -14.98 17.86 -8.16
CA VAL A 295 -13.58 18.30 -8.26
C VAL A 295 -12.60 17.16 -8.05
N LEU A 296 -12.88 16.27 -7.09
CA LEU A 296 -12.04 15.10 -6.84
C LEU A 296 -12.09 14.10 -8.01
N ASN A 297 -13.24 13.91 -8.64
CA ASN A 297 -13.36 13.08 -9.84
C ASN A 297 -12.54 13.65 -10.99
N GLU A 298 -12.66 14.96 -11.27
CA GLU A 298 -11.84 15.62 -12.30
C GLU A 298 -10.34 15.46 -12.04
N THR A 299 -9.93 15.55 -10.77
CA THR A 299 -8.52 15.33 -10.39
C THR A 299 -8.13 13.86 -10.58
N THR A 300 -9.04 12.93 -10.28
CA THR A 300 -8.82 11.50 -10.48
C THR A 300 -8.69 11.16 -11.96
N ASP A 301 -9.49 11.78 -12.82
CA ASP A 301 -9.43 11.59 -14.27
C ASP A 301 -8.07 12.08 -14.83
N LYS A 302 -7.58 13.22 -14.37
CA LYS A 302 -6.23 13.72 -14.74
C LYS A 302 -5.13 12.74 -14.30
N LEU A 303 -5.24 12.14 -13.10
CA LEU A 303 -4.29 11.12 -12.64
C LEU A 303 -4.39 9.82 -13.46
N LEU A 304 -5.58 9.45 -13.92
CA LEU A 304 -5.78 8.31 -14.82
C LEU A 304 -5.13 8.54 -16.18
N ASP A 305 -5.27 9.75 -16.75
CA ASP A 305 -4.59 10.12 -18.00
C ASP A 305 -3.07 10.10 -17.84
N GLU A 306 -2.55 10.58 -16.70
CA GLU A 306 -1.12 10.52 -16.37
C GLU A 306 -0.65 9.07 -16.25
N LEU A 307 -1.42 8.23 -15.56
CA LEU A 307 -1.15 6.79 -15.44
C LEU A 307 -1.09 6.11 -16.80
N ASP A 308 -2.05 6.37 -17.66
CA ASP A 308 -2.11 5.83 -19.03
C ASP A 308 -0.88 6.23 -19.85
N LYS A 309 -0.42 7.47 -19.70
CA LYS A 309 0.80 7.95 -20.35
C LYS A 309 2.03 7.20 -19.81
N LEU A 310 2.17 7.08 -18.50
CA LEU A 310 3.28 6.34 -17.88
C LEU A 310 3.31 4.88 -18.34
N VAL A 311 2.16 4.22 -18.42
CA VAL A 311 2.04 2.85 -18.92
C VAL A 311 2.49 2.75 -20.39
N LYS A 312 2.13 3.73 -21.23
CA LYS A 312 2.59 3.78 -22.64
C LYS A 312 4.10 4.02 -22.73
N ASP A 313 4.65 4.93 -21.90
CA ASP A 313 6.08 5.22 -21.89
C ASP A 313 6.90 4.01 -21.41
N ILE A 314 6.44 3.27 -20.39
CA ILE A 314 7.03 2.02 -19.94
C ILE A 314 7.04 0.99 -21.09
N ASN A 315 5.92 0.82 -21.80
CA ASN A 315 5.82 -0.10 -22.94
C ASN A 315 6.73 0.30 -24.10
N ALA A 316 6.82 1.58 -24.39
CA ALA A 316 7.71 2.11 -25.40
C ALA A 316 9.18 1.78 -25.07
N GLN A 317 9.58 1.91 -23.81
CA GLN A 317 10.93 1.53 -23.38
C GLN A 317 11.20 0.04 -23.53
N ILE A 318 10.26 -0.82 -23.11
CA ILE A 318 10.43 -2.28 -23.20
C ILE A 318 10.54 -2.72 -24.67
N SER A 319 9.82 -2.04 -25.55
CA SER A 319 9.79 -2.36 -27.00
C SER A 319 10.91 -1.69 -27.78
N SER A 320 11.61 -0.71 -27.18
CA SER A 320 12.71 0.02 -27.83
C SER A 320 13.94 -0.88 -28.02
N SER A 321 14.62 -0.70 -29.15
CA SER A 321 15.93 -1.29 -29.43
C SER A 321 17.10 -0.53 -28.78
N ASP A 322 16.85 0.59 -28.10
CA ASP A 322 17.88 1.45 -27.52
C ASP A 322 18.57 0.81 -26.30
N ASN A 323 17.82 -0.01 -25.57
CA ASN A 323 18.39 -0.76 -24.45
C ASN A 323 19.25 -1.92 -24.93
N LYS A 324 20.57 -1.77 -24.81
CA LYS A 324 21.55 -2.81 -25.18
C LYS A 324 21.86 -3.78 -24.04
N ILE A 325 21.58 -3.37 -22.79
CA ILE A 325 21.93 -4.14 -21.59
C ILE A 325 20.97 -5.31 -21.40
N TYR A 326 19.68 -5.08 -21.53
CA TYR A 326 18.69 -6.15 -21.33
C TYR A 326 18.85 -7.32 -22.30
N PRO A 327 18.98 -7.11 -23.63
CA PRO A 327 19.30 -8.20 -24.56
C PRO A 327 20.61 -8.93 -24.24
N GLU A 328 21.63 -8.20 -23.77
CA GLU A 328 22.89 -8.80 -23.37
C GLU A 328 22.76 -9.68 -22.13
N ILE A 329 22.05 -9.21 -21.07
CA ILE A 329 21.75 -10.01 -19.87
C ILE A 329 20.96 -11.25 -20.27
N ARG A 330 19.95 -11.14 -21.14
CA ARG A 330 19.15 -12.28 -21.63
C ARG A 330 20.01 -13.31 -22.33
N ARG A 331 20.90 -12.87 -23.22
CA ARG A 331 21.83 -13.72 -23.95
C ARG A 331 22.81 -14.43 -23.01
N LEU A 332 23.39 -13.71 -22.08
CA LEU A 332 24.31 -14.25 -21.07
C LEU A 332 23.60 -15.26 -20.17
N PHE A 333 22.43 -14.91 -19.65
CA PHE A 333 21.60 -15.78 -18.83
C PHE A 333 21.29 -17.10 -19.55
N HIS A 334 20.82 -17.01 -20.79
CA HIS A 334 20.57 -18.19 -21.61
C HIS A 334 21.82 -19.06 -21.78
N ASN A 335 22.95 -18.46 -22.13
CA ASN A 335 24.19 -19.19 -22.38
C ASN A 335 24.74 -19.85 -21.10
N ILE A 336 24.68 -19.16 -19.95
CA ILE A 336 25.12 -19.69 -18.66
C ILE A 336 24.27 -20.90 -18.29
N PHE A 337 22.97 -20.75 -18.30
CA PHE A 337 22.06 -21.82 -17.91
C PHE A 337 22.16 -23.02 -18.86
N LYS A 338 22.20 -22.77 -20.17
CA LYS A 338 22.35 -23.81 -21.20
C LYS A 338 23.65 -24.57 -21.06
N TYR A 339 24.75 -23.91 -20.72
CA TYR A 339 26.04 -24.56 -20.51
C TYR A 339 26.01 -25.55 -19.34
N ILE A 340 25.30 -25.18 -18.26
CA ILE A 340 25.24 -26.00 -17.04
C ILE A 340 24.24 -27.16 -17.21
N PHE A 341 23.04 -26.88 -17.73
CA PHE A 341 21.92 -27.81 -17.75
C PHE A 341 21.69 -28.50 -19.11
N ASN A 342 22.33 -28.00 -20.16
CA ASN A 342 22.02 -28.39 -21.55
C ASN A 342 20.53 -28.16 -21.93
N ALA A 343 19.91 -27.19 -21.30
CA ALA A 343 18.50 -26.78 -21.52
C ALA A 343 18.44 -25.26 -21.67
N PRO A 344 17.65 -24.75 -22.62
CA PRO A 344 17.49 -23.32 -22.80
C PRO A 344 16.62 -22.73 -21.70
N ALA A 345 17.00 -21.54 -21.21
CA ALA A 345 16.18 -20.74 -20.29
C ALA A 345 16.12 -19.31 -20.80
N ILE A 346 15.01 -18.65 -20.60
CA ILE A 346 14.77 -17.27 -21.01
C ILE A 346 14.20 -16.45 -19.86
N ILE A 347 14.62 -15.20 -19.80
CA ILE A 347 13.99 -14.18 -18.97
C ILE A 347 13.22 -13.21 -19.87
N PHE A 348 12.04 -12.81 -19.39
CA PHE A 348 11.21 -11.85 -20.11
C PHE A 348 10.35 -11.02 -19.16
N MET A 349 9.83 -9.94 -19.66
CA MET A 349 8.88 -9.09 -18.94
C MET A 349 7.49 -9.23 -19.55
N ARG A 350 6.48 -9.28 -18.71
CA ARG A 350 5.09 -9.27 -19.08
C ARG A 350 4.36 -8.15 -18.39
N GLN A 351 3.59 -7.38 -19.14
CA GLN A 351 2.68 -6.41 -18.55
C GLN A 351 1.33 -7.08 -18.29
N ASN A 352 0.77 -6.86 -17.10
CA ASN A 352 -0.58 -7.29 -16.77
C ASN A 352 -1.63 -6.25 -17.20
N GLY A 353 -2.93 -6.58 -17.06
CA GLY A 353 -4.02 -5.69 -17.45
C GLY A 353 -4.11 -4.37 -16.67
N GLN A 354 -3.35 -4.22 -15.58
CA GLN A 354 -3.24 -2.99 -14.78
C GLN A 354 -1.98 -2.18 -15.11
N GLY A 355 -1.25 -2.56 -16.15
CA GLY A 355 0.00 -1.89 -16.51
C GLY A 355 1.19 -2.21 -15.61
N ASN A 356 1.08 -3.17 -14.68
CA ASN A 356 2.20 -3.60 -13.85
C ASN A 356 3.12 -4.52 -14.64
N ILE A 357 4.42 -4.39 -14.41
CA ILE A 357 5.44 -5.24 -15.00
C ILE A 357 5.69 -6.44 -14.10
N ASP A 358 5.62 -7.62 -14.69
CA ASP A 358 6.05 -8.86 -14.07
C ASP A 358 7.30 -9.37 -14.78
N PHE A 359 8.34 -9.64 -14.00
CA PHE A 359 9.54 -10.30 -14.45
C PHE A 359 9.31 -11.81 -14.40
N LYS A 360 9.62 -12.50 -15.48
CA LYS A 360 9.38 -13.94 -15.62
C LYS A 360 10.62 -14.65 -16.12
N VAL A 361 10.74 -15.89 -15.70
CA VAL A 361 11.75 -16.83 -16.21
C VAL A 361 11.07 -18.11 -16.62
N GLU A 362 11.48 -18.66 -17.75
CA GLU A 362 10.98 -19.94 -18.26
C GLU A 362 12.12 -20.79 -18.76
N VAL A 363 12.05 -22.10 -18.48
CA VAL A 363 12.92 -23.12 -19.05
C VAL A 363 12.15 -23.79 -20.17
N THR A 364 12.70 -23.77 -21.37
CA THR A 364 12.08 -24.35 -22.56
C THR A 364 12.76 -25.67 -22.95
N GLN A 365 12.04 -26.59 -23.60
CA GLN A 365 12.66 -27.74 -24.23
C GLN A 365 13.07 -27.39 -25.68
N ASP A 366 14.12 -28.06 -26.21
CA ASP A 366 14.55 -27.86 -27.59
C ASP A 366 13.34 -28.05 -28.53
N ASN A 367 12.94 -26.96 -29.23
CA ASN A 367 11.93 -26.83 -30.25
C ASN A 367 10.46 -26.59 -29.85
N GLU A 368 10.08 -26.51 -28.57
CA GLU A 368 8.72 -26.08 -28.20
C GLU A 368 8.78 -25.03 -27.07
N VAL A 369 7.97 -23.98 -27.22
CA VAL A 369 7.80 -22.92 -26.21
C VAL A 369 6.87 -23.39 -25.08
N ASP A 370 6.87 -24.68 -24.79
CA ASP A 370 6.07 -25.23 -23.70
C ASP A 370 6.83 -25.24 -22.38
N ILE A 371 6.18 -24.69 -21.37
CA ILE A 371 6.69 -24.58 -20.00
C ILE A 371 6.85 -25.99 -19.43
N THR A 372 8.08 -26.42 -19.17
CA THR A 372 8.32 -27.69 -18.49
C THR A 372 8.17 -27.55 -16.98
N ALA A 373 7.58 -28.56 -16.33
CA ALA A 373 7.49 -28.65 -14.88
C ALA A 373 8.88 -28.67 -14.17
N GLU A 374 9.94 -28.93 -14.94
CA GLU A 374 11.33 -28.99 -14.47
C GLU A 374 11.84 -27.64 -13.93
N GLY A 375 11.39 -26.49 -14.46
CA GLY A 375 11.76 -25.18 -13.95
C GLY A 375 11.24 -24.85 -12.55
N LYS A 376 10.38 -25.71 -11.97
CA LYS A 376 9.83 -25.57 -10.61
C LYS A 376 10.60 -26.35 -9.54
N GLY A 377 11.57 -27.16 -9.90
CA GLY A 377 12.43 -27.86 -8.93
C GLY A 377 13.36 -26.89 -8.22
N ASN A 378 13.54 -27.03 -6.89
CA ASN A 378 14.41 -26.14 -6.08
C ASN A 378 15.81 -25.98 -6.67
N THR A 379 16.40 -27.04 -7.23
CA THR A 379 17.72 -27.01 -7.85
C THR A 379 17.75 -26.17 -9.13
N TYR A 380 16.71 -26.29 -9.98
CA TYR A 380 16.59 -25.46 -11.18
C TYR A 380 16.41 -24.00 -10.81
N GLN A 381 15.54 -23.71 -9.85
CA GLN A 381 15.26 -22.34 -9.41
C GLN A 381 16.53 -21.67 -8.84
N LYS A 382 17.31 -22.41 -8.03
CA LYS A 382 18.59 -21.93 -7.54
C LYS A 382 19.54 -21.54 -8.69
N MET A 383 19.67 -22.42 -9.68
CA MET A 383 20.58 -22.19 -10.80
C MET A 383 20.09 -21.09 -11.75
N LEU A 384 18.78 -20.88 -11.86
CA LEU A 384 18.23 -19.73 -12.56
C LEU A 384 18.63 -18.42 -11.88
N CYS A 385 18.55 -18.36 -10.53
CA CYS A 385 19.01 -17.21 -9.76
C CYS A 385 20.51 -16.95 -9.95
N ILE A 386 21.32 -17.97 -9.80
CA ILE A 386 22.78 -17.89 -9.99
C ILE A 386 23.14 -17.44 -11.41
N SER A 387 22.46 -18.01 -12.42
CA SER A 387 22.68 -17.65 -13.82
C SER A 387 22.34 -16.19 -14.11
N PHE A 388 21.29 -15.67 -13.48
CA PHE A 388 20.89 -14.28 -13.59
C PHE A 388 21.92 -13.34 -12.97
N ASP A 389 22.35 -13.61 -11.74
CA ASP A 389 23.31 -12.78 -11.04
C ASP A 389 24.64 -12.71 -11.78
N LEU A 390 25.12 -13.86 -12.28
CA LEU A 390 26.32 -13.92 -13.13
C LEU A 390 26.13 -13.15 -14.43
N ALA A 391 24.98 -13.29 -15.08
CA ALA A 391 24.69 -12.58 -16.33
C ALA A 391 24.73 -11.06 -16.14
N VAL A 392 24.17 -10.57 -15.03
CA VAL A 392 24.21 -9.14 -14.67
C VAL A 392 25.65 -8.67 -14.45
N LEU A 393 26.45 -9.41 -13.65
CA LEU A 393 27.83 -9.05 -13.39
C LEU A 393 28.69 -8.99 -14.67
N VAL A 394 28.51 -9.97 -15.54
CA VAL A 394 29.22 -10.04 -16.82
C VAL A 394 28.77 -8.93 -17.76
N ALA A 395 27.46 -8.64 -17.85
CA ALA A 395 26.97 -7.56 -18.68
C ALA A 395 27.56 -6.20 -18.29
N TYR A 396 27.77 -5.99 -17.00
CA TYR A 396 28.32 -4.75 -16.46
C TYR A 396 29.85 -4.79 -16.21
N HIS A 397 30.58 -5.81 -16.69
CA HIS A 397 32.02 -5.96 -16.39
C HIS A 397 32.90 -4.79 -16.87
N LYS A 398 32.45 -4.00 -17.84
CA LYS A 398 33.15 -2.81 -18.33
C LYS A 398 32.88 -1.54 -17.56
N ASN A 399 31.91 -1.59 -16.65
CA ASN A 399 31.45 -0.44 -15.88
C ASN A 399 32.01 -0.49 -14.46
N SER A 400 31.97 0.65 -13.75
CA SER A 400 32.12 0.65 -12.29
C SER A 400 30.90 0.00 -11.66
N PHE A 401 31.05 -1.25 -11.22
CA PHE A 401 30.00 -2.09 -10.69
C PHE A 401 30.61 -3.22 -9.84
N TYR A 402 29.77 -4.03 -9.21
CA TYR A 402 30.22 -5.19 -8.42
C TYR A 402 31.13 -6.11 -9.25
N ARG A 403 32.18 -6.60 -8.58
CA ARG A 403 33.09 -7.60 -9.12
C ARG A 403 33.06 -8.90 -8.35
N PHE A 404 32.12 -9.05 -7.44
CA PHE A 404 31.97 -10.24 -6.63
C PHE A 404 30.51 -10.67 -6.56
N VAL A 405 30.29 -11.95 -6.27
CA VAL A 405 29.00 -12.52 -5.92
C VAL A 405 29.21 -13.64 -4.92
N TYR A 406 28.29 -13.77 -3.98
CA TYR A 406 28.23 -14.86 -3.01
C TYR A 406 26.93 -15.66 -3.18
N HIS A 407 27.08 -16.97 -3.26
CA HIS A 407 25.97 -17.89 -3.34
C HIS A 407 26.13 -19.00 -2.30
N ASP A 408 25.15 -19.13 -1.41
CA ASP A 408 25.11 -20.15 -0.39
C ASP A 408 24.62 -21.49 -0.98
N GLY A 409 25.38 -22.57 -0.74
CA GLY A 409 25.02 -23.93 -1.16
C GLY A 409 24.88 -24.09 -2.68
N ALA A 410 25.75 -23.45 -3.47
CA ALA A 410 25.61 -23.40 -4.94
C ALA A 410 25.61 -24.79 -5.61
N LEU A 411 26.33 -25.78 -5.06
CA LEU A 411 26.47 -27.13 -5.62
C LEU A 411 25.37 -28.11 -5.18
N GLU A 412 24.62 -27.79 -4.12
CA GLU A 412 23.61 -28.67 -3.56
C GLU A 412 22.54 -29.08 -4.58
N GLY A 413 22.23 -30.37 -4.64
CA GLY A 413 21.19 -30.95 -5.49
C GLY A 413 21.54 -31.06 -6.98
N LEU A 414 22.73 -30.66 -7.40
CA LEU A 414 23.23 -30.86 -8.75
C LEU A 414 23.85 -32.25 -8.91
N ASP A 415 23.68 -32.87 -10.08
CA ASP A 415 24.48 -34.04 -10.46
C ASP A 415 25.93 -33.63 -10.79
N ASN A 416 26.85 -34.60 -10.74
CA ASN A 416 28.29 -34.35 -10.91
C ASN A 416 28.64 -33.66 -12.23
N ARG A 417 27.96 -33.98 -13.33
CA ARG A 417 28.20 -33.34 -14.63
C ARG A 417 27.86 -31.86 -14.58
N LYS A 418 26.70 -31.51 -13.98
CA LYS A 418 26.29 -30.10 -13.82
C LYS A 418 27.19 -29.35 -12.85
N LYS A 419 27.65 -30.00 -11.74
CA LYS A 419 28.65 -29.44 -10.82
C LYS A 419 29.97 -29.10 -11.56
N ILE A 420 30.48 -30.02 -12.37
CA ILE A 420 31.70 -29.81 -13.17
C ILE A 420 31.52 -28.67 -14.17
N ASN A 421 30.39 -28.66 -14.92
CA ASN A 421 30.09 -27.60 -15.86
C ASN A 421 30.03 -26.24 -15.15
N PHE A 422 29.36 -26.18 -14.02
CA PHE A 422 29.23 -24.96 -13.24
C PHE A 422 30.59 -24.44 -12.74
N ILE A 423 31.38 -25.28 -12.10
CA ILE A 423 32.72 -24.88 -11.59
C ILE A 423 33.60 -24.40 -12.74
N ASN A 424 33.64 -25.10 -13.87
CA ASN A 424 34.44 -24.71 -15.02
C ASN A 424 33.97 -23.37 -15.61
N LEU A 425 32.68 -23.16 -15.72
CA LEU A 425 32.11 -21.88 -16.18
C LEU A 425 32.50 -20.73 -15.25
N VAL A 426 32.32 -20.91 -13.95
CA VAL A 426 32.66 -19.90 -12.94
C VAL A 426 34.14 -19.57 -12.99
N LYS A 427 35.05 -20.56 -12.99
CA LYS A 427 36.51 -20.34 -13.11
C LYS A 427 36.86 -19.56 -14.37
N LYS A 428 36.27 -19.94 -15.50
CA LYS A 428 36.43 -19.21 -16.77
C LYS A 428 35.96 -17.75 -16.64
N TYR A 429 34.78 -17.52 -16.11
CA TYR A 429 34.20 -16.16 -15.99
C TYR A 429 35.01 -15.28 -15.01
N CYS A 430 35.50 -15.87 -13.91
CA CYS A 430 36.38 -15.15 -12.99
C CYS A 430 37.63 -14.63 -13.68
N ILE A 431 38.23 -15.43 -14.57
CA ILE A 431 39.44 -15.05 -15.34
C ILE A 431 39.06 -14.03 -16.45
N ASP A 432 38.10 -14.36 -17.29
CA ASP A 432 37.72 -13.58 -18.48
C ASP A 432 37.21 -12.17 -18.14
N TYR A 433 36.49 -12.04 -17.04
CA TYR A 433 35.81 -10.80 -16.64
C TYR A 433 36.34 -10.17 -15.35
N ASN A 434 37.40 -10.72 -14.76
CA ASN A 434 37.99 -10.27 -13.49
C ASN A 434 36.92 -10.20 -12.36
N LEU A 435 36.24 -11.32 -12.14
CA LEU A 435 35.23 -11.46 -11.12
C LEU A 435 35.72 -12.33 -9.96
N GLN A 436 35.15 -12.11 -8.78
CA GLN A 436 35.32 -12.98 -7.62
C GLN A 436 33.98 -13.70 -7.36
N TYR A 437 34.01 -15.01 -7.49
CA TYR A 437 32.84 -15.85 -7.18
C TYR A 437 33.09 -16.57 -5.86
N ILE A 438 32.22 -16.32 -4.88
CA ILE A 438 32.32 -16.89 -3.54
C ILE A 438 31.12 -17.83 -3.38
N PHE A 439 31.37 -19.06 -2.95
CA PHE A 439 30.27 -19.98 -2.63
C PHE A 439 30.62 -20.88 -1.45
N THR A 440 29.60 -21.34 -0.77
CA THR A 440 29.73 -22.40 0.25
C THR A 440 29.38 -23.74 -0.36
N SER A 441 30.05 -24.77 0.08
CA SER A 441 29.77 -26.15 -0.28
C SER A 441 30.22 -27.08 0.84
N ILE A 442 29.55 -28.20 1.04
CA ILE A 442 30.10 -29.33 1.79
C ILE A 442 31.11 -30.07 0.90
N GLU A 443 32.10 -30.72 1.50
CA GLU A 443 33.15 -31.40 0.79
C GLU A 443 32.63 -32.49 -0.15
N ASP A 444 31.63 -33.25 0.29
CA ASP A 444 30.98 -34.30 -0.49
C ASP A 444 30.22 -33.79 -1.73
N ASP A 445 29.90 -32.53 -1.78
CA ASP A 445 29.27 -31.93 -2.94
C ASP A 445 30.25 -31.56 -4.06
N ILE A 446 31.56 -31.56 -3.79
CA ILE A 446 32.58 -31.27 -4.78
C ILE A 446 32.92 -32.55 -5.53
N PRO A 447 32.72 -32.65 -6.86
CA PRO A 447 33.11 -33.83 -7.62
C PRO A 447 34.56 -34.16 -7.43
N SER A 448 34.92 -35.43 -7.24
CA SER A 448 36.29 -35.90 -6.98
C SER A 448 37.28 -35.42 -8.05
N GLU A 449 36.82 -35.32 -9.30
CA GLU A 449 37.60 -34.81 -10.43
C GLU A 449 37.97 -33.32 -10.28
N MET A 450 37.19 -32.57 -9.51
CA MET A 450 37.34 -31.13 -9.33
C MET A 450 38.09 -30.77 -8.05
N ILE A 451 38.19 -31.65 -7.04
CA ILE A 451 38.83 -31.36 -5.75
C ILE A 451 40.29 -30.82 -5.97
N ASN A 452 41.06 -31.50 -6.80
CA ASN A 452 42.44 -31.12 -7.07
C ASN A 452 42.59 -29.90 -8.02
N THR A 453 41.48 -29.38 -8.54
CA THR A 453 41.50 -28.19 -9.39
C THR A 453 41.41 -26.88 -8.61
N PHE A 454 41.09 -26.94 -7.31
CA PHE A 454 41.11 -25.79 -6.43
C PHE A 454 42.51 -25.62 -5.81
N THR A 455 43.03 -24.42 -5.91
CA THR A 455 44.31 -24.06 -5.26
C THR A 455 44.04 -23.66 -3.80
N ALA A 456 45.11 -23.73 -2.97
CA ALA A 456 45.02 -23.26 -1.58
C ALA A 456 44.63 -21.78 -1.43
N LYS A 457 44.76 -20.97 -2.50
CA LYS A 457 44.32 -19.57 -2.53
C LYS A 457 42.82 -19.44 -2.85
N GLU A 458 42.22 -20.45 -3.47
CA GLU A 458 40.79 -20.47 -3.81
C GLU A 458 39.95 -21.00 -2.65
N ILE A 459 40.53 -21.77 -1.72
CA ILE A 459 39.86 -22.26 -0.50
C ILE A 459 40.16 -21.26 0.62
N CYS A 460 39.20 -20.34 0.84
CA CYS A 460 39.38 -19.28 1.83
C CYS A 460 39.27 -19.75 3.26
N LEU A 461 38.38 -20.74 3.53
CA LEU A 461 38.10 -21.22 4.86
C LEU A 461 37.49 -22.63 4.80
N THR A 462 37.92 -23.52 5.70
CA THR A 462 37.32 -24.82 5.91
C THR A 462 36.72 -24.83 7.33
N LEU A 463 35.42 -24.99 7.42
CA LEU A 463 34.70 -25.05 8.69
C LEU A 463 34.45 -26.50 9.11
N ASN A 464 34.48 -26.78 10.40
CA ASN A 464 34.21 -28.09 10.96
C ASN A 464 33.70 -27.95 12.39
N ASP A 465 33.22 -29.10 12.96
CA ASP A 465 32.64 -29.17 14.31
C ASP A 465 33.68 -29.53 15.40
N SER A 466 34.98 -29.58 15.07
CA SER A 466 36.04 -30.09 15.98
C SER A 466 36.41 -29.14 17.13
N GLY A 467 35.64 -28.07 17.35
CA GLY A 467 35.86 -27.06 18.39
C GLY A 467 35.71 -25.66 17.88
N ASP A 468 36.09 -24.69 18.69
CA ASP A 468 35.91 -23.28 18.33
C ASP A 468 36.76 -22.84 17.12
N SER A 469 37.95 -23.40 16.98
CA SER A 469 38.84 -23.12 15.83
C SER A 469 38.26 -23.58 14.48
N GLY A 470 37.28 -24.47 14.47
CA GLY A 470 36.58 -24.88 13.25
C GLY A 470 35.43 -23.97 12.87
N LYS A 471 35.09 -23.02 13.69
CA LYS A 471 33.94 -22.11 13.47
C LYS A 471 34.35 -20.83 12.76
N LEU A 472 33.42 -20.19 12.08
CA LEU A 472 33.65 -18.98 11.29
C LEU A 472 34.29 -17.84 12.10
N PHE A 473 33.87 -17.67 13.35
CA PHE A 473 34.35 -16.61 14.26
C PHE A 473 35.27 -17.15 15.38
N GLU A 474 35.66 -18.41 15.31
CA GLU A 474 36.47 -19.10 16.31
C GLU A 474 35.89 -19.10 17.73
N PHE A 475 34.58 -18.96 17.84
CA PHE A 475 33.83 -19.08 19.11
C PHE A 475 32.38 -19.54 18.86
N SER A 476 31.75 -20.02 19.93
CA SER A 476 30.32 -20.36 19.97
C SER A 476 29.50 -19.17 20.50
N PHE A 477 28.34 -18.96 19.93
CA PHE A 477 27.36 -18.00 20.44
C PHE A 477 26.52 -18.62 21.54
#